data_bfc67f715be8519c6bd3aff6271ef5a0
#
_entry.id   bfc67f715be8519c6bd3aff6271ef5a0
#
_cell.length_a   1.000
_cell.length_b   1.000
_cell.length_c   1.000
_cell.angle_alpha   90.00
_cell.angle_beta   90.00
_cell.angle_gamma   90.00
#
_symmetry.space_group_name_H-M   'P 1'
#
loop_
_entity.id
_entity.type
_entity.pdbx_description
1 polymer ?
#
loop_
_entity_poly.entity_id
_entity_poly.type
_entity_poly.pdbx_seq_one_letter_code
_entity_poly.pdbx_strand_id
1 'polypeptide(L)'
;MNIGVIGVGKLGEFHTKLLMEIAHDSKDVHCAGVYDLNTERAEEMAKKYGVASFSSLELLTRSCDAAIIATTTSSHYEIARTLLGEKLHLFIEKPITTTIEEADELIRLEKENGVHIQVGHIERFNPALRAVEAHIGRPMYIQAERLSSFSRRVTDVSVVLDLMIHDIDLVLSLIPSEIKNIAASGVKVFSNELDMATARIDFVNGATANVTASRLSRNRLRKLRFFSDNPKSYASLDFATGKSEVFKLVKQGEASSKNPLKSFAARKILEQFGEIHENMQGMVLDYIHPEVPKTNALRDELEHFINTVRNNTPATVSSLDGRRAIMVAGKIAEEIAANAAIRE
;
A
#
# COMPACT_ATOMS: atom_id res chain seq x y z
N MET A 1 13.23 13.34 -18.24
CA MET A 1 11.81 12.99 -18.03
C MET A 1 11.15 14.12 -17.28
N ASN A 2 10.14 14.73 -17.86
CA ASN A 2 9.37 15.82 -17.28
C ASN A 2 8.11 15.24 -16.61
N ILE A 3 7.90 15.51 -15.33
CA ILE A 3 6.79 14.96 -14.55
C ILE A 3 5.93 16.10 -14.03
N GLY A 4 4.62 16.05 -14.30
CA GLY A 4 3.63 16.98 -13.77
C GLY A 4 2.91 16.41 -12.55
N VAL A 5 2.44 17.29 -11.65
CA VAL A 5 1.61 16.89 -10.50
C VAL A 5 0.21 17.51 -10.66
N ILE A 6 -0.80 16.65 -10.61
CA ILE A 6 -2.21 17.00 -10.79
C ILE A 6 -2.95 16.78 -9.47
N GLY A 7 -3.55 17.85 -8.95
CA GLY A 7 -4.10 17.90 -7.61
C GLY A 7 -3.02 18.18 -6.58
N VAL A 8 -2.99 19.43 -6.08
CA VAL A 8 -2.01 19.87 -5.07
C VAL A 8 -2.62 20.02 -3.69
N GLY A 9 -3.52 19.09 -3.35
CA GLY A 9 -3.96 18.84 -2.00
C GLY A 9 -2.80 18.43 -1.08
N LYS A 10 -3.13 17.99 0.13
CA LYS A 10 -2.11 17.57 1.11
C LYS A 10 -1.15 16.51 0.55
N LEU A 11 -1.67 15.54 -0.20
CA LEU A 11 -0.88 14.45 -0.75
C LEU A 11 -0.08 14.91 -1.98
N GLY A 12 -0.72 15.66 -2.89
CA GLY A 12 -0.02 16.22 -4.03
C GLY A 12 1.09 17.21 -3.66
N GLU A 13 0.95 17.93 -2.53
CA GLU A 13 2.04 18.73 -1.98
C GLU A 13 3.24 17.86 -1.58
N PHE A 14 3.01 16.71 -0.92
CA PHE A 14 4.10 15.79 -0.59
C PHE A 14 4.76 15.24 -1.85
N HIS A 15 3.98 14.87 -2.87
CA HIS A 15 4.53 14.42 -4.15
C HIS A 15 5.35 15.52 -4.82
N THR A 16 4.85 16.75 -4.88
CA THR A 16 5.58 17.90 -5.45
C THR A 16 6.92 18.11 -4.74
N LYS A 17 6.91 18.12 -3.40
CA LYS A 17 8.12 18.26 -2.59
C LYS A 17 9.15 17.16 -2.91
N LEU A 18 8.73 15.90 -2.87
CA LEU A 18 9.62 14.76 -3.12
C LEU A 18 10.12 14.71 -4.56
N LEU A 19 9.27 15.06 -5.53
CA LEU A 19 9.68 15.16 -6.93
C LEU A 19 10.76 16.22 -7.11
N MET A 20 10.67 17.38 -6.42
CA MET A 20 11.70 18.40 -6.43
C MET A 20 13.01 17.92 -5.80
N GLU A 21 12.94 17.16 -4.70
CA GLU A 21 14.13 16.53 -4.08
C GLU A 21 14.78 15.54 -5.04
N ILE A 22 13.99 14.68 -5.71
CA ILE A 22 14.49 13.71 -6.70
C ILE A 22 15.09 14.44 -7.92
N ALA A 23 14.44 15.50 -8.40
CA ALA A 23 14.94 16.31 -9.51
C ALA A 23 16.25 17.05 -9.18
N HIS A 24 16.46 17.42 -7.94
CA HIS A 24 17.74 17.98 -7.48
C HIS A 24 18.87 16.94 -7.49
N ASP A 25 18.54 15.68 -7.12
CA ASP A 25 19.51 14.61 -7.04
C ASP A 25 19.78 13.93 -8.41
N SER A 26 18.92 14.17 -9.42
CA SER A 26 18.96 13.51 -10.74
C SER A 26 18.88 14.54 -11.87
N LYS A 27 19.86 14.53 -12.77
CA LYS A 27 19.96 15.50 -13.88
C LYS A 27 18.93 15.29 -15.00
N ASP A 28 18.29 14.13 -15.05
CA ASP A 28 17.39 13.71 -16.13
C ASP A 28 15.92 13.62 -15.70
N VAL A 29 15.60 14.05 -14.47
CA VAL A 29 14.24 14.14 -13.95
C VAL A 29 13.93 15.60 -13.62
N HIS A 30 12.78 16.10 -14.08
CA HIS A 30 12.37 17.47 -13.85
C HIS A 30 10.90 17.51 -13.41
N CYS A 31 10.59 18.34 -12.43
CA CYS A 31 9.22 18.72 -12.14
C CYS A 31 8.76 19.75 -13.18
N ALA A 32 7.91 19.35 -14.12
CA ALA A 32 7.39 20.23 -15.15
C ALA A 32 6.51 21.34 -14.55
N GLY A 33 5.79 21.02 -13.47
CA GLY A 33 4.93 21.95 -12.75
C GLY A 33 3.71 21.25 -12.14
N VAL A 34 2.76 22.07 -11.72
CA VAL A 34 1.57 21.64 -10.99
C VAL A 34 0.29 22.14 -11.65
N TYR A 35 -0.78 21.39 -11.50
CA TYR A 35 -2.14 21.78 -11.88
C TYR A 35 -3.14 21.41 -10.78
N ASP A 36 -4.06 22.30 -10.49
CA ASP A 36 -5.22 22.06 -9.62
C ASP A 36 -6.42 22.83 -10.17
N LEU A 37 -7.64 22.32 -9.97
CA LEU A 37 -8.87 23.05 -10.31
C LEU A 37 -8.98 24.37 -9.53
N ASN A 38 -8.44 24.40 -8.32
CA ASN A 38 -8.24 25.65 -7.56
C ASN A 38 -6.91 26.29 -7.99
N THR A 39 -7.03 27.28 -8.88
CA THR A 39 -5.87 28.00 -9.46
C THR A 39 -5.03 28.72 -8.40
N GLU A 40 -5.66 29.33 -7.39
CA GLU A 40 -4.94 30.02 -6.30
C GLU A 40 -4.02 29.05 -5.56
N ARG A 41 -4.52 27.83 -5.31
CA ARG A 41 -3.73 26.77 -4.67
C ARG A 41 -2.60 26.26 -5.55
N ALA A 42 -2.82 26.13 -6.85
CA ALA A 42 -1.78 25.76 -7.79
C ALA A 42 -0.68 26.84 -7.84
N GLU A 43 -1.04 28.12 -7.86
CA GLU A 43 -0.10 29.26 -7.84
C GLU A 43 0.69 29.35 -6.52
N GLU A 44 0.01 29.15 -5.37
CA GLU A 44 0.65 29.09 -4.05
C GLU A 44 1.71 27.98 -4.03
N MET A 45 1.36 26.79 -4.52
CA MET A 45 2.25 25.65 -4.55
C MET A 45 3.42 25.84 -5.52
N ALA A 46 3.14 26.39 -6.69
CA ALA A 46 4.15 26.75 -7.69
C ALA A 46 5.17 27.75 -7.12
N LYS A 47 4.71 28.80 -6.45
CA LYS A 47 5.57 29.79 -5.78
C LYS A 47 6.40 29.15 -4.66
N LYS A 48 5.78 28.27 -3.86
CA LYS A 48 6.44 27.61 -2.72
C LYS A 48 7.61 26.73 -3.14
N TYR A 49 7.45 26.00 -4.23
CA TYR A 49 8.44 25.01 -4.70
C TYR A 49 9.25 25.50 -5.92
N GLY A 50 8.98 26.69 -6.44
CA GLY A 50 9.71 27.25 -7.58
C GLY A 50 9.44 26.50 -8.89
N VAL A 51 8.22 25.97 -9.08
CA VAL A 51 7.79 25.23 -10.28
C VAL A 51 6.73 26.01 -11.07
N ALA A 52 6.41 25.58 -12.28
CA ALA A 52 5.36 26.20 -13.08
C ALA A 52 3.96 25.85 -12.51
N SER A 53 3.02 26.81 -12.59
CA SER A 53 1.59 26.57 -12.42
C SER A 53 0.93 26.56 -13.80
N PHE A 54 0.20 25.49 -14.11
CA PHE A 54 -0.53 25.38 -15.37
C PHE A 54 -1.99 25.77 -15.18
N SER A 55 -2.51 26.59 -16.12
CA SER A 55 -3.91 27.05 -16.08
C SER A 55 -4.88 26.01 -16.63
N SER A 56 -4.39 24.96 -17.29
CA SER A 56 -5.24 23.84 -17.76
C SER A 56 -4.47 22.53 -17.76
N LEU A 57 -5.22 21.44 -17.67
CA LEU A 57 -4.68 20.08 -17.77
C LEU A 57 -3.97 19.86 -19.13
N GLU A 58 -4.53 20.38 -20.23
CA GLU A 58 -3.95 20.27 -21.56
C GLU A 58 -2.55 20.89 -21.65
N LEU A 59 -2.34 22.07 -21.06
CA LEU A 59 -1.03 22.72 -21.05
C LEU A 59 0.01 21.92 -20.26
N LEU A 60 -0.40 21.33 -19.12
CA LEU A 60 0.47 20.44 -18.35
C LEU A 60 0.82 19.19 -19.17
N THR A 61 -0.18 18.56 -19.79
CA THR A 61 -0.01 17.34 -20.59
C THR A 61 1.03 17.51 -21.69
N ARG A 62 0.98 18.62 -22.43
CA ARG A 62 1.95 18.93 -23.49
C ARG A 62 3.38 19.15 -22.99
N SER A 63 3.57 19.37 -21.70
CA SER A 63 4.87 19.67 -21.08
C SER A 63 5.49 18.48 -20.36
N CYS A 64 4.80 17.32 -20.33
CA CYS A 64 5.16 16.18 -19.52
C CYS A 64 5.35 14.90 -20.31
N ASP A 65 6.23 14.03 -19.82
CA ASP A 65 6.37 12.64 -20.24
C ASP A 65 5.57 11.71 -19.33
N ALA A 66 5.35 12.16 -18.08
CA ALA A 66 4.62 11.43 -17.05
C ALA A 66 3.86 12.39 -16.12
N ALA A 67 2.86 11.87 -15.43
CA ALA A 67 2.08 12.66 -14.48
C ALA A 67 1.76 11.87 -13.20
N ILE A 68 1.69 12.60 -12.07
CA ILE A 68 1.23 12.12 -10.78
C ILE A 68 -0.18 12.66 -10.56
N ILE A 69 -1.16 11.76 -10.41
CA ILE A 69 -2.55 12.10 -10.13
C ILE A 69 -2.79 11.91 -8.64
N ALA A 70 -2.97 13.03 -7.90
CA ALA A 70 -3.21 13.07 -6.46
C ALA A 70 -4.45 13.90 -6.11
N THR A 71 -5.46 13.80 -6.94
CA THR A 71 -6.76 14.45 -6.81
C THR A 71 -7.72 13.64 -5.93
N THR A 72 -9.01 13.97 -5.92
CA THR A 72 -10.04 13.11 -5.35
C THR A 72 -10.28 11.89 -6.24
N THR A 73 -10.59 10.74 -5.65
CA THR A 73 -10.78 9.47 -6.37
C THR A 73 -11.78 9.58 -7.52
N SER A 74 -12.84 10.35 -7.33
CA SER A 74 -13.88 10.55 -8.36
C SER A 74 -13.41 11.20 -9.65
N SER A 75 -12.25 11.84 -9.64
CA SER A 75 -11.65 12.47 -10.83
C SER A 75 -10.49 11.67 -11.42
N HIS A 76 -10.02 10.61 -10.75
CA HIS A 76 -8.88 9.82 -11.21
C HIS A 76 -9.09 9.26 -12.62
N TYR A 77 -10.25 8.64 -12.85
CA TYR A 77 -10.55 8.00 -14.13
C TYR A 77 -10.53 8.98 -15.30
N GLU A 78 -11.27 10.08 -15.24
CA GLU A 78 -11.37 11.04 -16.37
C GLU A 78 -10.03 11.70 -16.66
N ILE A 79 -9.26 12.05 -15.61
CA ILE A 79 -7.92 12.60 -15.78
C ILE A 79 -6.99 11.55 -16.40
N ALA A 80 -6.93 10.35 -15.83
CA ALA A 80 -6.07 9.29 -16.30
C ALA A 80 -6.39 8.89 -17.75
N ARG A 81 -7.68 8.75 -18.11
CA ARG A 81 -8.14 8.45 -19.47
C ARG A 81 -7.62 9.48 -20.47
N THR A 82 -7.73 10.76 -20.13
CA THR A 82 -7.25 11.85 -20.99
C THR A 82 -5.74 11.77 -21.20
N LEU A 83 -4.97 11.59 -20.12
CA LEU A 83 -3.51 11.56 -20.17
C LEU A 83 -2.97 10.30 -20.86
N LEU A 84 -3.62 9.15 -20.67
CA LEU A 84 -3.26 7.91 -21.38
C LEU A 84 -3.49 8.06 -22.89
N GLY A 85 -4.55 8.76 -23.31
CA GLY A 85 -4.78 9.08 -24.73
C GLY A 85 -3.67 9.91 -25.36
N GLU A 86 -2.99 10.74 -24.58
CA GLU A 86 -1.81 11.53 -24.96
C GLU A 86 -0.48 10.79 -24.69
N LYS A 87 -0.55 9.50 -24.35
CA LYS A 87 0.58 8.59 -24.11
C LYS A 87 1.50 8.98 -22.96
N LEU A 88 0.98 9.59 -21.90
CA LEU A 88 1.73 9.84 -20.68
C LEU A 88 1.77 8.60 -19.80
N HIS A 89 2.91 8.38 -19.14
CA HIS A 89 3.01 7.43 -18.04
C HIS A 89 2.36 8.01 -16.77
N LEU A 90 1.68 7.18 -15.97
CA LEU A 90 0.89 7.67 -14.85
C LEU A 90 1.30 7.03 -13.52
N PHE A 91 1.45 7.87 -12.51
CA PHE A 91 1.33 7.50 -11.12
C PHE A 91 -0.05 7.94 -10.64
N ILE A 92 -0.87 7.01 -10.16
CA ILE A 92 -2.24 7.32 -9.70
C ILE A 92 -2.35 6.96 -8.22
N GLU A 93 -2.72 7.93 -7.38
CA GLU A 93 -2.99 7.67 -5.97
C GLU A 93 -4.12 6.65 -5.78
N LYS A 94 -4.06 5.95 -4.66
CA LYS A 94 -5.10 4.98 -4.29
C LYS A 94 -6.42 5.67 -3.86
N PRO A 95 -7.55 5.05 -4.14
CA PRO A 95 -7.79 3.93 -5.07
C PRO A 95 -7.57 4.36 -6.51
N ILE A 96 -7.20 3.41 -7.37
CA ILE A 96 -6.93 3.72 -8.80
C ILE A 96 -8.12 4.41 -9.47
N THR A 97 -9.34 3.94 -9.21
CA THR A 97 -10.62 4.46 -9.74
C THR A 97 -11.74 4.24 -8.72
N THR A 98 -12.93 4.73 -9.03
CA THR A 98 -14.14 4.52 -8.22
C THR A 98 -14.78 3.16 -8.50
N THR A 99 -14.76 2.70 -9.76
CA THR A 99 -15.39 1.45 -10.19
C THR A 99 -14.37 0.50 -10.85
N ILE A 100 -14.75 -0.77 -10.97
CA ILE A 100 -13.93 -1.81 -11.61
C ILE A 100 -13.89 -1.56 -13.14
N GLU A 101 -15.00 -1.14 -13.73
CA GLU A 101 -15.15 -0.86 -15.15
C GLU A 101 -14.22 0.26 -15.59
N GLU A 102 -14.11 1.33 -14.78
CA GLU A 102 -13.15 2.41 -14.99
C GLU A 102 -11.72 1.90 -14.96
N ALA A 103 -11.37 1.05 -14.00
CA ALA A 103 -10.04 0.45 -13.90
C ALA A 103 -9.73 -0.46 -15.10
N ASP A 104 -10.71 -1.26 -15.55
CA ASP A 104 -10.58 -2.13 -16.73
C ASP A 104 -10.30 -1.32 -17.99
N GLU A 105 -10.93 -0.16 -18.13
CA GLU A 105 -10.66 0.74 -19.28
C GLU A 105 -9.27 1.36 -19.19
N LEU A 106 -8.81 1.82 -18.02
CA LEU A 106 -7.46 2.34 -17.86
C LEU A 106 -6.40 1.29 -18.19
N ILE A 107 -6.59 0.03 -17.76
CA ILE A 107 -5.71 -1.10 -18.07
C ILE A 107 -5.66 -1.35 -19.58
N ARG A 108 -6.79 -1.27 -20.26
CA ARG A 108 -6.85 -1.39 -21.73
C ARG A 108 -6.06 -0.28 -22.40
N LEU A 109 -6.28 0.98 -22.00
CA LEU A 109 -5.58 2.15 -22.55
C LEU A 109 -4.09 2.13 -22.26
N GLU A 110 -3.65 1.71 -21.08
CA GLU A 110 -2.26 1.50 -20.69
C GLU A 110 -1.57 0.59 -21.70
N LYS A 111 -2.19 -0.56 -21.98
CA LYS A 111 -1.66 -1.55 -22.93
C LYS A 111 -1.66 -1.05 -24.37
N GLU A 112 -2.75 -0.42 -24.82
CA GLU A 112 -2.90 0.08 -26.21
C GLU A 112 -1.90 1.20 -26.52
N ASN A 113 -1.61 2.06 -25.56
CA ASN A 113 -0.69 3.17 -25.74
C ASN A 113 0.76 2.84 -25.38
N GLY A 114 1.04 1.66 -24.83
CA GLY A 114 2.40 1.23 -24.47
C GLY A 114 3.02 2.08 -23.35
N VAL A 115 2.21 2.54 -22.42
CA VAL A 115 2.63 3.34 -21.28
C VAL A 115 2.55 2.54 -19.98
N HIS A 116 2.99 3.10 -18.85
CA HIS A 116 2.95 2.45 -17.55
C HIS A 116 2.01 3.21 -16.61
N ILE A 117 1.22 2.45 -15.85
CA ILE A 117 0.49 2.93 -14.68
C ILE A 117 1.10 2.29 -13.44
N GLN A 118 1.48 3.11 -12.45
CA GLN A 118 1.76 2.69 -11.09
C GLN A 118 0.72 3.25 -10.15
N VAL A 119 0.21 2.41 -9.23
CA VAL A 119 -0.81 2.82 -8.24
C VAL A 119 -0.16 3.10 -6.89
N GLY A 120 -0.58 4.15 -6.21
CA GLY A 120 -0.03 4.66 -4.96
C GLY A 120 -0.34 3.79 -3.72
N HIS A 121 -0.05 2.50 -3.76
CA HIS A 121 -0.12 1.64 -2.58
C HIS A 121 1.22 1.65 -1.82
N ILE A 122 1.48 2.76 -1.17
CA ILE A 122 2.73 3.11 -0.49
C ILE A 122 3.25 2.02 0.48
N GLU A 123 2.37 1.23 1.09
CA GLU A 123 2.80 0.22 2.07
C GLU A 123 3.64 -0.90 1.44
N ARG A 124 3.57 -1.12 0.13
CA ARG A 124 4.49 -2.02 -0.59
C ARG A 124 5.94 -1.54 -0.60
N PHE A 125 6.16 -0.25 -0.38
CA PHE A 125 7.47 0.38 -0.28
C PHE A 125 7.88 0.65 1.17
N ASN A 126 7.07 0.19 2.13
CA ASN A 126 7.36 0.40 3.54
C ASN A 126 8.64 -0.36 3.95
N PRO A 127 9.64 0.33 4.52
CA PRO A 127 10.93 -0.29 4.87
C PRO A 127 10.78 -1.44 5.89
N ALA A 128 9.77 -1.41 6.76
CA ALA A 128 9.52 -2.50 7.70
C ALA A 128 9.08 -3.79 6.99
N LEU A 129 8.25 -3.68 5.93
CA LEU A 129 7.86 -4.83 5.11
C LEU A 129 9.07 -5.38 4.36
N ARG A 130 9.81 -4.53 3.66
CA ARG A 130 11.00 -4.93 2.90
C ARG A 130 12.06 -5.62 3.76
N ALA A 131 12.22 -5.16 5.00
CA ALA A 131 13.16 -5.77 5.94
C ALA A 131 12.80 -7.23 6.31
N VAL A 132 11.52 -7.59 6.29
CA VAL A 132 11.06 -8.94 6.63
C VAL A 132 10.81 -9.84 5.42
N GLU A 133 10.66 -9.30 4.22
CA GLU A 133 10.32 -10.07 2.99
C GLU A 133 11.26 -11.26 2.75
N ALA A 134 12.57 -11.10 2.95
CA ALA A 134 13.54 -12.20 2.81
C ALA A 134 13.36 -13.33 3.84
N HIS A 135 12.60 -13.11 4.89
CA HIS A 135 12.39 -14.03 6.00
C HIS A 135 10.99 -14.62 6.01
N ILE A 136 10.03 -13.99 5.31
CA ILE A 136 8.67 -14.50 5.16
C ILE A 136 8.70 -15.54 4.04
N GLY A 137 8.40 -16.77 4.36
CA GLY A 137 8.20 -17.78 3.33
C GLY A 137 6.85 -17.59 2.64
N ARG A 138 6.18 -18.70 2.32
CA ARG A 138 4.81 -18.66 1.81
C ARG A 138 3.83 -18.43 2.97
N PRO A 139 3.20 -17.23 3.09
CA PRO A 139 2.23 -16.98 4.15
C PRO A 139 1.01 -17.88 3.98
N MET A 140 0.67 -18.64 5.03
CA MET A 140 -0.56 -19.43 5.11
C MET A 140 -1.62 -18.71 5.95
N TYR A 141 -1.20 -17.77 6.80
CA TYR A 141 -2.11 -16.91 7.52
C TYR A 141 -1.53 -15.51 7.65
N ILE A 142 -2.33 -14.51 7.34
CA ILE A 142 -2.00 -13.09 7.53
C ILE A 142 -3.05 -12.46 8.46
N GLN A 143 -2.58 -11.71 9.45
CA GLN A 143 -3.42 -10.84 10.27
C GLN A 143 -2.97 -9.40 10.08
N ALA A 144 -3.88 -8.55 9.60
CA ALA A 144 -3.66 -7.12 9.41
C ALA A 144 -4.61 -6.30 10.28
N GLU A 145 -4.09 -5.33 10.99
CA GLU A 145 -4.85 -4.43 11.87
C GLU A 145 -4.44 -2.98 11.61
N ARG A 146 -5.38 -2.18 11.15
CA ARG A 146 -5.18 -0.75 10.87
C ARG A 146 -6.19 0.08 11.65
N LEU A 147 -5.72 0.68 12.73
CA LEU A 147 -6.54 1.48 13.63
C LEU A 147 -6.08 2.93 13.60
N SER A 148 -7.02 3.85 13.46
CA SER A 148 -6.77 5.29 13.51
C SER A 148 -7.77 6.00 14.41
N SER A 149 -7.43 7.20 14.85
CA SER A 149 -8.37 8.08 15.55
C SER A 149 -9.34 8.71 14.57
N PHE A 150 -10.55 9.00 15.04
CA PHE A 150 -11.59 9.64 14.25
C PHE A 150 -11.15 11.01 13.73
N SER A 151 -11.42 11.27 12.46
CA SER A 151 -11.19 12.56 11.81
C SER A 151 -12.45 13.01 11.09
N ARG A 152 -12.94 14.21 11.41
CA ARG A 152 -14.11 14.81 10.72
C ARG A 152 -13.91 15.07 9.23
N ARG A 153 -12.67 15.00 8.74
CA ARG A 153 -12.32 15.26 7.33
C ARG A 153 -12.59 14.09 6.38
N VAL A 154 -12.82 12.90 6.93
CA VAL A 154 -12.95 11.65 6.15
C VAL A 154 -14.18 10.91 6.67
N THR A 155 -15.35 11.53 6.53
CA THR A 155 -16.63 10.95 6.97
C THR A 155 -17.51 10.51 5.79
N ASP A 156 -17.11 10.84 4.58
CA ASP A 156 -17.78 10.59 3.31
C ASP A 156 -17.28 9.34 2.57
N VAL A 157 -16.23 8.70 3.08
CA VAL A 157 -15.65 7.48 2.51
C VAL A 157 -15.66 6.36 3.55
N SER A 158 -16.05 5.15 3.14
CA SER A 158 -16.00 3.96 3.97
C SER A 158 -14.57 3.65 4.43
N VAL A 159 -14.41 3.17 5.68
CA VAL A 159 -13.13 2.71 6.24
C VAL A 159 -12.48 1.61 5.39
N VAL A 160 -13.29 0.89 4.59
CA VAL A 160 -12.79 -0.16 3.68
C VAL A 160 -11.95 0.46 2.56
N LEU A 161 -12.42 1.52 1.91
CA LEU A 161 -11.72 2.22 0.84
C LEU A 161 -10.65 3.20 1.34
N ASP A 162 -10.84 3.77 2.54
CA ASP A 162 -9.87 4.71 3.10
C ASP A 162 -8.66 4.01 3.74
N LEU A 163 -8.91 3.05 4.62
CA LEU A 163 -7.88 2.40 5.44
C LEU A 163 -7.61 0.94 5.05
N MET A 164 -8.66 0.11 4.94
CA MET A 164 -8.50 -1.34 4.74
C MET A 164 -7.86 -1.68 3.40
N ILE A 165 -8.07 -0.87 2.36
CA ILE A 165 -7.54 -1.09 1.01
C ILE A 165 -6.01 -1.24 0.97
N HIS A 166 -5.29 -0.57 1.86
CA HIS A 166 -3.84 -0.72 1.98
C HIS A 166 -3.44 -2.14 2.40
N ASP A 167 -4.18 -2.72 3.35
CA ASP A 167 -3.91 -4.05 3.87
C ASP A 167 -4.47 -5.13 2.94
N ILE A 168 -5.56 -4.84 2.21
CA ILE A 168 -6.08 -5.69 1.12
C ILE A 168 -5.00 -5.83 0.05
N ASP A 169 -4.42 -4.73 -0.43
CA ASP A 169 -3.36 -4.76 -1.43
C ASP A 169 -2.15 -5.58 -0.97
N LEU A 170 -1.69 -5.38 0.28
CA LEU A 170 -0.59 -6.16 0.84
C LEU A 170 -0.90 -7.66 0.89
N VAL A 171 -2.09 -8.03 1.35
CA VAL A 171 -2.52 -9.43 1.42
C VAL A 171 -2.52 -10.07 0.03
N LEU A 172 -3.07 -9.37 -0.98
CA LEU A 172 -3.13 -9.84 -2.35
C LEU A 172 -1.75 -9.99 -2.99
N SER A 173 -0.79 -9.16 -2.60
CA SER A 173 0.59 -9.24 -3.10
C SER A 173 1.38 -10.38 -2.47
N LEU A 174 1.12 -10.67 -1.20
CA LEU A 174 1.85 -11.67 -0.42
C LEU A 174 1.29 -13.09 -0.56
N ILE A 175 0.01 -13.22 -0.93
CA ILE A 175 -0.66 -14.50 -1.20
C ILE A 175 -1.01 -14.56 -2.69
N PRO A 176 -0.13 -15.10 -3.56
CA PRO A 176 -0.37 -15.22 -5.00
C PRO A 176 -1.34 -16.37 -5.31
N SER A 177 -2.61 -16.23 -4.95
CA SER A 177 -3.67 -17.21 -5.14
C SER A 177 -4.99 -16.52 -5.41
N GLU A 178 -5.90 -17.24 -6.05
CA GLU A 178 -7.28 -16.77 -6.22
C GLU A 178 -8.03 -16.80 -4.89
N ILE A 179 -8.97 -15.86 -4.73
CA ILE A 179 -9.85 -15.81 -3.57
C ILE A 179 -10.92 -16.86 -3.72
N LYS A 180 -11.09 -17.66 -2.69
CA LYS A 180 -12.13 -18.71 -2.60
C LYS A 180 -13.40 -18.16 -1.96
N ASN A 181 -13.27 -17.39 -0.91
CA ASN A 181 -14.40 -16.83 -0.14
C ASN A 181 -14.01 -15.56 0.59
N ILE A 182 -14.98 -14.68 0.81
CA ILE A 182 -14.86 -13.50 1.67
C ILE A 182 -16.04 -13.52 2.64
N ALA A 183 -15.76 -13.37 3.93
CA ALA A 183 -16.75 -13.12 4.97
C ALA A 183 -16.41 -11.82 5.68
N ALA A 184 -17.36 -10.91 5.83
CA ALA A 184 -17.06 -9.58 6.37
C ALA A 184 -18.18 -9.09 7.31
N SER A 185 -17.80 -8.23 8.24
CA SER A 185 -18.68 -7.50 9.14
C SER A 185 -18.20 -6.07 9.31
N GLY A 186 -19.14 -5.14 9.52
CA GLY A 186 -18.80 -3.75 9.73
C GLY A 186 -19.91 -2.99 10.43
N VAL A 187 -19.59 -1.83 10.93
CA VAL A 187 -20.52 -0.97 11.67
C VAL A 187 -20.28 0.50 11.35
N LYS A 188 -21.39 1.25 11.31
CA LYS A 188 -21.45 2.71 11.27
C LYS A 188 -21.70 3.17 12.70
N VAL A 189 -20.90 4.08 13.23
CA VAL A 189 -21.01 4.54 14.64
C VAL A 189 -21.12 6.06 14.72
N PHE A 190 -20.23 6.80 14.07
CA PHE A 190 -20.13 8.25 14.12
C PHE A 190 -20.34 8.92 12.76
N SER A 191 -20.33 8.16 11.68
CA SER A 191 -20.55 8.66 10.33
C SER A 191 -21.67 7.87 9.62
N ASN A 192 -22.09 8.34 8.44
CA ASN A 192 -23.03 7.62 7.58
C ASN A 192 -22.36 6.47 6.81
N GLU A 193 -21.04 6.39 6.86
CA GLU A 193 -20.23 5.36 6.26
C GLU A 193 -19.74 4.34 7.30
N LEU A 194 -19.15 3.22 6.85
CA LEU A 194 -18.54 2.26 7.75
C LEU A 194 -17.36 2.89 8.49
N ASP A 195 -17.39 2.89 9.82
CA ASP A 195 -16.34 3.40 10.69
C ASP A 195 -15.40 2.29 11.17
N MET A 196 -15.87 1.06 11.16
CA MET A 196 -15.11 -0.15 11.47
C MET A 196 -15.55 -1.27 10.55
N ALA A 197 -14.58 -2.05 10.06
CA ALA A 197 -14.84 -3.26 9.29
C ALA A 197 -13.78 -4.32 9.61
N THR A 198 -14.20 -5.58 9.53
CA THR A 198 -13.32 -6.75 9.56
C THR A 198 -13.72 -7.69 8.44
N ALA A 199 -12.73 -8.30 7.81
CA ALA A 199 -12.93 -9.27 6.74
C ALA A 199 -12.00 -10.46 6.91
N ARG A 200 -12.52 -11.66 6.66
CA ARG A 200 -11.79 -12.89 6.46
C ARG A 200 -11.78 -13.20 4.98
N ILE A 201 -10.61 -13.38 4.42
CA ILE A 201 -10.38 -13.72 3.01
C ILE A 201 -9.72 -15.10 2.97
N ASP A 202 -10.43 -16.10 2.44
CA ASP A 202 -9.90 -17.46 2.24
C ASP A 202 -9.46 -17.62 0.78
N PHE A 203 -8.29 -18.23 0.57
CA PHE A 203 -7.68 -18.42 -0.73
C PHE A 203 -7.77 -19.88 -1.19
N VAL A 204 -7.72 -20.10 -2.51
CA VAL A 204 -7.78 -21.44 -3.12
C VAL A 204 -6.61 -22.33 -2.69
N ASN A 205 -5.43 -21.75 -2.47
CA ASN A 205 -4.23 -22.46 -2.00
C ASN A 205 -4.28 -22.85 -0.51
N GLY A 206 -5.39 -22.57 0.19
CA GLY A 206 -5.59 -22.85 1.62
C GLY A 206 -5.11 -21.76 2.56
N ALA A 207 -4.49 -20.70 2.05
CA ALA A 207 -4.12 -19.55 2.88
C ALA A 207 -5.37 -18.76 3.30
N THR A 208 -5.24 -18.02 4.41
CA THR A 208 -6.30 -17.16 4.94
C THR A 208 -5.71 -15.82 5.37
N ALA A 209 -6.45 -14.74 5.17
CA ALA A 209 -6.12 -13.44 5.76
C ALA A 209 -7.30 -12.89 6.57
N ASN A 210 -7.00 -12.32 7.74
CA ASN A 210 -7.94 -11.51 8.51
C ASN A 210 -7.48 -10.06 8.49
N VAL A 211 -8.35 -9.17 8.01
CA VAL A 211 -8.06 -7.74 7.87
C VAL A 211 -9.06 -6.95 8.69
N THR A 212 -8.58 -6.09 9.57
CA THR A 212 -9.42 -5.22 10.40
C THR A 212 -8.98 -3.77 10.23
N ALA A 213 -9.94 -2.90 9.93
CA ALA A 213 -9.73 -1.46 9.88
C ALA A 213 -10.75 -0.72 10.74
N SER A 214 -10.31 0.28 11.48
CA SER A 214 -11.17 1.15 12.29
C SER A 214 -10.63 2.56 12.33
N ARG A 215 -11.54 3.54 12.23
CA ARG A 215 -11.26 4.96 12.46
C ARG A 215 -11.72 5.44 13.84
N LEU A 216 -12.07 4.52 14.74
CA LEU A 216 -12.63 4.81 16.07
C LEU A 216 -11.68 4.39 17.21
N SER A 217 -10.39 4.33 16.96
CA SER A 217 -9.41 3.92 17.97
C SER A 217 -8.76 5.13 18.63
N ARG A 218 -8.51 5.03 19.94
CA ARG A 218 -7.71 6.03 20.66
C ARG A 218 -6.24 6.00 20.22
N ASN A 219 -5.72 4.81 19.99
CA ASN A 219 -4.31 4.61 19.61
C ASN A 219 -4.23 4.24 18.13
N ARG A 220 -3.23 4.78 17.45
CA ARG A 220 -2.91 4.35 16.08
C ARG A 220 -2.20 3.01 16.14
N LEU A 221 -2.64 2.08 15.29
CA LEU A 221 -2.01 0.78 15.09
C LEU A 221 -1.96 0.48 13.60
N ARG A 222 -0.82 0.00 13.11
CA ARG A 222 -0.65 -0.47 11.73
C ARG A 222 0.18 -1.74 11.77
N LYS A 223 -0.45 -2.84 12.20
CA LYS A 223 0.26 -4.09 12.49
C LYS A 223 -0.07 -5.17 11.46
N LEU A 224 0.96 -5.86 11.02
CA LEU A 224 0.87 -7.00 10.12
C LEU A 224 1.61 -8.18 10.74
N ARG A 225 0.99 -9.36 10.74
CA ARG A 225 1.57 -10.62 11.24
C ARG A 225 1.43 -11.69 10.18
N PHE A 226 2.48 -12.45 10.00
CA PHE A 226 2.56 -13.55 9.04
C PHE A 226 2.84 -14.86 9.76
N PHE A 227 2.17 -15.90 9.31
CA PHE A 227 2.42 -17.28 9.72
C PHE A 227 2.66 -18.09 8.44
N SER A 228 3.87 -18.58 8.26
CA SER A 228 4.31 -19.25 7.03
C SER A 228 4.68 -20.71 7.33
N ASP A 229 4.39 -21.57 6.37
CA ASP A 229 4.66 -23.00 6.48
C ASP A 229 6.00 -23.42 5.87
N ASN A 230 6.51 -22.64 4.90
CA ASN A 230 7.76 -22.96 4.21
C ASN A 230 8.56 -21.67 3.86
N PRO A 231 9.63 -21.35 4.59
CA PRO A 231 10.03 -21.96 5.86
C PRO A 231 9.01 -21.67 6.97
N LYS A 232 8.95 -22.60 7.97
CA LYS A 232 8.10 -22.36 9.15
C LYS A 232 8.58 -21.11 9.87
N SER A 233 7.78 -20.05 9.82
CA SER A 233 8.12 -18.77 10.39
C SER A 233 6.91 -17.98 10.86
N TYR A 234 7.15 -17.14 11.86
CA TYR A 234 6.25 -16.07 12.28
C TYR A 234 6.99 -14.76 12.10
N ALA A 235 6.36 -13.78 11.49
CA ALA A 235 6.86 -12.42 11.45
C ALA A 235 5.79 -11.43 11.91
N SER A 236 6.22 -10.39 12.61
CA SER A 236 5.39 -9.30 13.07
C SER A 236 6.05 -7.99 12.75
N LEU A 237 5.30 -7.08 12.16
CA LEU A 237 5.78 -5.73 11.86
C LEU A 237 4.73 -4.68 12.21
N ASP A 238 5.19 -3.51 12.60
CA ASP A 238 4.39 -2.34 12.87
C ASP A 238 4.86 -1.21 11.95
N PHE A 239 4.05 -0.88 10.95
CA PHE A 239 4.34 0.16 9.97
C PHE A 239 4.44 1.57 10.57
N ALA A 240 3.81 1.81 11.74
CA ALA A 240 3.84 3.12 12.38
C ALA A 240 5.15 3.38 13.13
N THR A 241 5.73 2.32 13.72
CA THR A 241 6.96 2.42 14.52
C THR A 241 8.19 1.90 13.81
N GLY A 242 8.03 1.21 12.67
CA GLY A 242 9.10 0.53 11.95
C GLY A 242 9.66 -0.69 12.69
N LYS A 243 9.01 -1.16 13.75
CA LYS A 243 9.45 -2.36 14.49
C LYS A 243 9.09 -3.61 13.72
N SER A 244 10.06 -4.50 13.55
CA SER A 244 9.88 -5.80 12.91
C SER A 244 10.62 -6.89 13.68
N GLU A 245 10.03 -8.07 13.75
CA GLU A 245 10.58 -9.25 14.39
C GLU A 245 10.20 -10.50 13.60
N VAL A 246 11.12 -11.46 13.54
CA VAL A 246 10.90 -12.73 12.84
C VAL A 246 11.37 -13.88 13.73
N PHE A 247 10.53 -14.89 13.85
CA PHE A 247 10.86 -16.17 14.44
C PHE A 247 10.83 -17.23 13.33
N LYS A 248 11.94 -17.92 13.14
CA LYS A 248 12.08 -18.92 12.08
C LYS A 248 12.58 -20.23 12.65
N LEU A 249 11.96 -21.33 12.24
CA LEU A 249 12.44 -22.65 12.59
C LEU A 249 13.49 -23.10 11.57
N VAL A 250 14.73 -23.32 12.05
CA VAL A 250 15.89 -23.69 11.22
C VAL A 250 16.58 -24.92 11.79
N LYS A 251 17.37 -25.62 10.97
CA LYS A 251 18.22 -26.71 11.49
C LYS A 251 19.29 -26.18 12.42
N GLN A 252 19.68 -27.01 13.39
CA GLN A 252 20.79 -26.69 14.26
C GLN A 252 22.07 -26.46 13.43
N GLY A 253 22.68 -25.28 13.58
CA GLY A 253 23.85 -24.86 12.77
C GLY A 253 23.53 -23.89 11.63
N GLU A 254 22.26 -23.73 11.23
CA GLU A 254 21.80 -22.77 10.21
C GLU A 254 21.26 -21.46 10.81
N ALA A 255 21.19 -21.36 12.13
CA ALA A 255 20.70 -20.15 12.81
C ALA A 255 21.59 -18.95 12.50
N SER A 256 20.98 -17.86 12.03
CA SER A 256 21.68 -16.62 11.64
C SER A 256 22.23 -15.86 12.85
N SER A 257 21.63 -16.01 14.02
CA SER A 257 22.12 -15.39 15.25
C SER A 257 23.21 -16.22 15.88
N LYS A 258 24.47 -15.74 15.78
CA LYS A 258 25.62 -16.34 16.49
C LYS A 258 25.48 -16.32 18.03
N ASN A 259 24.41 -15.74 18.58
CA ASN A 259 24.11 -15.69 20.01
C ASN A 259 22.62 -15.34 20.27
N PRO A 260 21.70 -16.32 20.27
CA PRO A 260 20.27 -16.07 20.53
C PRO A 260 20.01 -15.59 21.97
N LEU A 261 21.00 -15.67 22.86
CA LEU A 261 20.88 -15.41 24.29
C LEU A 261 21.29 -13.99 24.73
N LYS A 262 21.71 -13.10 23.83
CA LYS A 262 22.20 -11.77 24.24
C LYS A 262 21.14 -10.73 24.56
N SER A 263 19.88 -10.88 24.12
CA SER A 263 18.83 -9.97 24.55
C SER A 263 17.94 -10.62 25.62
N PHE A 264 17.69 -9.90 26.70
CA PHE A 264 16.75 -10.31 27.76
C PHE A 264 15.37 -10.63 27.20
N ALA A 265 14.95 -9.90 26.15
CA ALA A 265 13.66 -10.13 25.48
C ALA A 265 13.64 -11.47 24.72
N ALA A 266 14.69 -11.80 23.97
CA ALA A 266 14.79 -13.09 23.27
C ALA A 266 14.81 -14.27 24.24
N ARG A 267 15.52 -14.13 25.37
CA ARG A 267 15.54 -15.15 26.42
C ARG A 267 14.16 -15.37 27.06
N LYS A 268 13.43 -14.31 27.36
CA LYS A 268 12.07 -14.39 27.92
C LYS A 268 11.06 -14.99 26.95
N ILE A 269 11.21 -14.72 25.66
CA ILE A 269 10.39 -15.32 24.59
C ILE A 269 10.73 -16.80 24.44
N LEU A 270 12.02 -17.16 24.40
CA LEU A 270 12.46 -18.55 24.36
C LEU A 270 12.04 -19.36 25.60
N GLU A 271 12.00 -18.74 26.78
CA GLU A 271 11.48 -19.36 28.00
C GLU A 271 9.97 -19.64 27.88
N GLN A 272 9.19 -18.78 27.23
CA GLN A 272 7.76 -19.04 26.95
C GLN A 272 7.55 -20.16 25.91
N PHE A 273 8.53 -20.41 25.05
CA PHE A 273 8.53 -21.50 24.07
C PHE A 273 9.40 -22.71 24.52
N GLY A 274 9.89 -22.71 25.77
CA GLY A 274 10.85 -23.68 26.29
C GLY A 274 10.42 -25.14 26.18
N GLU A 275 9.12 -25.42 26.33
CA GLU A 275 8.56 -26.78 26.13
C GLU A 275 8.57 -27.24 24.66
N ILE A 276 8.74 -26.31 23.70
CA ILE A 276 8.81 -26.65 22.28
C ILE A 276 10.19 -27.24 21.90
N HIS A 277 11.24 -26.92 22.68
CA HIS A 277 12.62 -27.37 22.40
C HIS A 277 12.79 -28.89 22.48
N GLU A 278 12.06 -29.58 23.33
CA GLU A 278 12.20 -31.05 23.52
C GLU A 278 11.66 -31.88 22.35
N ASN A 279 10.75 -31.31 21.52
CA ASN A 279 10.09 -32.01 20.42
C ASN A 279 10.62 -31.66 19.02
N MET A 280 11.64 -30.84 18.88
CA MET A 280 12.02 -30.24 17.59
C MET A 280 13.09 -31.02 16.78
N GLN A 281 13.41 -32.28 17.10
CA GLN A 281 14.25 -33.19 16.27
C GLN A 281 15.40 -32.49 15.51
N GLY A 282 16.27 -31.77 16.23
CA GLY A 282 17.42 -31.05 15.62
C GLY A 282 17.11 -29.71 14.94
N MET A 283 15.89 -29.19 15.12
CA MET A 283 15.53 -27.83 14.72
C MET A 283 15.69 -26.87 15.90
N VAL A 284 16.02 -25.63 15.61
CA VAL A 284 16.12 -24.53 16.59
C VAL A 284 15.32 -23.32 16.14
N LEU A 285 14.85 -22.55 17.11
CA LEU A 285 14.17 -21.31 16.85
C LEU A 285 15.21 -20.19 16.63
N ASP A 286 15.27 -19.64 15.43
CA ASP A 286 16.09 -18.48 15.10
C ASP A 286 15.25 -17.21 15.26
N TYR A 287 15.70 -16.30 16.13
CA TYR A 287 15.07 -15.01 16.36
C TYR A 287 15.85 -13.92 15.66
N ILE A 288 15.22 -13.29 14.68
CA ILE A 288 15.82 -12.29 13.83
C ILE A 288 15.15 -10.94 14.10
N HIS A 289 15.96 -9.94 14.34
CA HIS A 289 15.57 -8.52 14.33
C HIS A 289 16.09 -7.92 13.01
N PRO A 290 15.26 -7.89 11.96
CA PRO A 290 15.68 -7.27 10.71
C PRO A 290 16.02 -5.80 10.94
N GLU A 291 17.13 -5.35 10.39
CA GLU A 291 17.45 -3.94 10.40
C GLU A 291 16.53 -3.22 9.40
N VAL A 292 15.70 -2.32 9.91
CA VAL A 292 14.78 -1.54 9.09
C VAL A 292 15.49 -0.28 8.62
N PRO A 293 15.71 -0.12 7.31
CA PRO A 293 16.38 1.06 6.77
C PRO A 293 15.53 2.31 7.03
N LYS A 294 16.19 3.42 7.30
CA LYS A 294 15.55 4.72 7.49
C LYS A 294 15.34 5.39 6.12
N THR A 295 14.42 4.87 5.33
CA THR A 295 14.03 5.44 4.03
C THR A 295 12.63 6.08 4.11
N ASN A 296 12.31 6.82 3.06
CA ASN A 296 10.99 7.42 2.91
C ASN A 296 10.21 6.61 1.87
N ALA A 297 9.22 5.83 2.32
CA ALA A 297 8.42 4.96 1.46
C ALA A 297 7.78 5.70 0.26
N LEU A 298 7.34 6.96 0.43
CA LEU A 298 6.76 7.75 -0.65
C LEU A 298 7.82 8.18 -1.67
N ARG A 299 9.04 8.48 -1.22
CA ARG A 299 10.18 8.74 -2.11
C ARG A 299 10.56 7.47 -2.87
N ASP A 300 10.70 6.35 -2.16
CA ASP A 300 11.05 5.05 -2.75
C ASP A 300 10.02 4.63 -3.82
N GLU A 301 8.74 4.91 -3.58
CA GLU A 301 7.65 4.65 -4.51
C GLU A 301 7.73 5.51 -5.76
N LEU A 302 8.01 6.81 -5.64
CA LEU A 302 8.19 7.70 -6.78
C LEU A 302 9.45 7.38 -7.59
N GLU A 303 10.57 7.10 -6.92
CA GLU A 303 11.81 6.66 -7.59
C GLU A 303 11.60 5.34 -8.33
N HIS A 304 10.79 4.43 -7.78
CA HIS A 304 10.42 3.20 -8.45
C HIS A 304 9.59 3.48 -9.72
N PHE A 305 8.59 4.35 -9.65
CA PHE A 305 7.81 4.77 -10.83
C PHE A 305 8.71 5.36 -11.91
N ILE A 306 9.60 6.28 -11.54
CA ILE A 306 10.57 6.89 -12.46
C ILE A 306 11.45 5.82 -13.13
N ASN A 307 11.94 4.85 -12.37
CA ASN A 307 12.76 3.76 -12.88
C ASN A 307 11.97 2.78 -13.76
N THR A 308 10.70 2.51 -13.43
CA THR A 308 9.76 1.74 -14.25
C THR A 308 9.63 2.35 -15.64
N VAL A 309 9.36 3.65 -15.73
CA VAL A 309 9.25 4.38 -16.98
C VAL A 309 10.58 4.39 -17.75
N ARG A 310 11.68 4.73 -17.05
CA ARG A 310 13.01 4.83 -17.68
C ARG A 310 13.51 3.52 -18.27
N ASN A 311 13.30 2.42 -17.56
CA ASN A 311 13.82 1.11 -17.94
C ASN A 311 12.79 0.24 -18.68
N ASN A 312 11.58 0.75 -18.89
CA ASN A 312 10.44 0.03 -19.46
C ASN A 312 10.21 -1.34 -18.77
N THR A 313 10.18 -1.32 -17.44
CA THR A 313 9.97 -2.51 -16.61
C THR A 313 8.57 -2.51 -16.00
N PRO A 314 8.02 -3.67 -15.63
CA PRO A 314 6.71 -3.71 -14.93
C PRO A 314 6.72 -2.90 -13.63
N ALA A 315 5.63 -2.21 -13.34
CA ALA A 315 5.45 -1.53 -12.06
C ALA A 315 5.29 -2.55 -10.92
N THR A 316 5.90 -2.27 -9.77
CA THR A 316 5.72 -3.10 -8.55
C THR A 316 4.27 -3.10 -8.06
N VAL A 317 3.57 -1.99 -8.25
CA VAL A 317 2.14 -1.86 -7.98
C VAL A 317 1.47 -1.47 -9.29
N SER A 318 1.05 -2.46 -10.04
CA SER A 318 0.46 -2.29 -11.36
C SER A 318 -0.99 -1.79 -11.29
N SER A 319 -1.52 -1.37 -12.44
CA SER A 319 -2.94 -1.08 -12.63
C SER A 319 -3.82 -2.29 -12.28
N LEU A 320 -3.36 -3.52 -12.58
CA LEU A 320 -4.04 -4.76 -12.21
C LEU A 320 -4.09 -4.96 -10.69
N ASP A 321 -3.03 -4.61 -9.96
CA ASP A 321 -3.03 -4.66 -8.48
C ASP A 321 -4.05 -3.68 -7.90
N GLY A 322 -4.07 -2.43 -8.40
CA GLY A 322 -5.06 -1.44 -8.02
C GLY A 322 -6.50 -1.90 -8.27
N ARG A 323 -6.75 -2.47 -9.46
CA ARG A 323 -8.04 -3.08 -9.81
C ARG A 323 -8.44 -4.22 -8.86
N ARG A 324 -7.51 -5.12 -8.55
CA ARG A 324 -7.77 -6.23 -7.61
C ARG A 324 -8.10 -5.71 -6.22
N ALA A 325 -7.42 -4.67 -5.76
CA ALA A 325 -7.67 -4.07 -4.46
C ALA A 325 -9.07 -3.46 -4.35
N ILE A 326 -9.53 -2.69 -5.36
CA ILE A 326 -10.90 -2.14 -5.36
C ILE A 326 -11.96 -3.22 -5.52
N MET A 327 -11.72 -4.27 -6.32
CA MET A 327 -12.63 -5.40 -6.47
C MET A 327 -12.86 -6.11 -5.12
N VAL A 328 -11.80 -6.37 -4.36
CA VAL A 328 -11.92 -7.01 -3.05
C VAL A 328 -12.56 -6.09 -2.04
N ALA A 329 -12.22 -4.80 -2.05
CA ALA A 329 -12.86 -3.80 -1.19
C ALA A 329 -14.38 -3.70 -1.47
N GLY A 330 -14.78 -3.73 -2.75
CA GLY A 330 -16.18 -3.76 -3.15
C GLY A 330 -16.91 -5.01 -2.63
N LYS A 331 -16.36 -6.21 -2.82
CA LYS A 331 -16.93 -7.46 -2.30
C LYS A 331 -17.05 -7.46 -0.78
N ILE A 332 -16.09 -6.89 -0.05
CA ILE A 332 -16.17 -6.74 1.41
C ILE A 332 -17.34 -5.83 1.77
N ALA A 333 -17.52 -4.71 1.07
CA ALA A 333 -18.62 -3.79 1.32
C ALA A 333 -19.99 -4.41 1.02
N GLU A 334 -20.11 -5.17 -0.07
CA GLU A 334 -21.32 -5.93 -0.44
C GLU A 334 -21.66 -6.97 0.62
N GLU A 335 -20.70 -7.75 1.08
CA GLU A 335 -20.88 -8.76 2.14
C GLU A 335 -21.34 -8.14 3.47
N ILE A 336 -20.77 -6.98 3.84
CA ILE A 336 -21.22 -6.24 5.03
C ILE A 336 -22.66 -5.75 4.87
N ALA A 337 -23.04 -5.25 3.70
CA ALA A 337 -24.39 -4.77 3.42
C ALA A 337 -25.41 -5.92 3.46
N ALA A 338 -25.08 -7.06 2.86
CA ALA A 338 -25.94 -8.27 2.90
C ALA A 338 -26.17 -8.76 4.33
N ASN A 339 -25.10 -8.78 5.15
CA ASN A 339 -25.20 -9.19 6.55
C ASN A 339 -25.95 -8.18 7.43
N ALA A 340 -25.96 -6.89 7.08
CA ALA A 340 -26.75 -5.88 7.78
C ALA A 340 -28.26 -6.04 7.53
N ALA A 341 -28.64 -6.33 6.28
CA ALA A 341 -30.05 -6.54 5.91
C ALA A 341 -30.70 -7.76 6.59
N ILE A 342 -29.92 -8.73 7.07
CA ILE A 342 -30.42 -9.89 7.83
C ILE A 342 -30.73 -9.51 9.30
N ARG A 343 -30.17 -8.40 9.80
CA ARG A 343 -30.34 -7.99 11.20
C ARG A 343 -31.53 -7.03 11.42
N GLU A 344 -32.08 -6.48 10.35
CA GLU A 344 -33.34 -5.70 10.31
C GLU A 344 -34.54 -6.63 10.11
#